data_f285029576fa34cba0d9176206c3b7d5
#
_entry.id   f285029576fa34cba0d9176206c3b7d5
#
_cell.length_a   1.000
_cell.length_b   1.000
_cell.length_c   1.000
_cell.angle_alpha   90.00
_cell.angle_beta   90.00
_cell.angle_gamma   90.00
#
_symmetry.space_group_name_H-M   'P 1'
#
loop_
_entity.id
_entity.type
_entity.pdbx_description
1 polymer ?
#
loop_
_entity_poly.entity_id
_entity_poly.type
_entity_poly.pdbx_seq_one_letter_code
_entity_poly.pdbx_strand_id
1 'polypeptide(L)'
;MKKMFSMFSAIVVSTLMLMGSAMADYRLIIPSPQGTGTSIWGQTVAAELEKYLGEKIIVEHIKGAKGNLGLNTFNTKYKNDKKTIVLAHGGNADAWLIEDVQWSFYDWDPVLIQPYNITTTIKKGFDWQKEKLSLADCGGCVQKP
;
A
#
# COMPACT_ATOMS: atom_id res chain seq x y z
N MET A 1 -41.09 26.29 35.28
CA MET A 1 -41.11 25.62 33.97
C MET A 1 -40.14 26.26 32.96
N LYS A 2 -40.09 27.58 32.80
CA LYS A 2 -39.16 28.21 31.82
C LYS A 2 -37.65 27.94 32.05
N LYS A 3 -37.18 27.86 33.32
CA LYS A 3 -35.77 27.61 33.64
C LYS A 3 -35.33 26.17 33.39
N MET A 4 -36.20 25.19 33.56
CA MET A 4 -35.91 23.80 33.23
C MET A 4 -35.79 23.56 31.73
N PHE A 5 -36.60 24.23 30.92
CA PHE A 5 -36.54 24.13 29.47
C PHE A 5 -35.24 24.71 28.89
N SER A 6 -34.72 25.78 29.50
CA SER A 6 -33.43 26.39 29.11
C SER A 6 -32.24 25.52 29.42
N MET A 7 -32.24 24.79 30.55
CA MET A 7 -31.16 23.86 30.88
C MET A 7 -31.14 22.62 29.96
N PHE A 8 -32.31 22.08 29.59
CA PHE A 8 -32.38 20.98 28.63
C PHE A 8 -31.89 21.36 27.23
N SER A 9 -32.21 22.57 26.77
CA SER A 9 -31.73 23.08 25.48
C SER A 9 -30.21 23.24 25.43
N ALA A 10 -29.58 23.69 26.52
CA ALA A 10 -28.14 23.88 26.59
C ALA A 10 -27.38 22.53 26.56
N ILE A 11 -27.92 21.49 27.20
CA ILE A 11 -27.32 20.14 27.20
C ILE A 11 -27.40 19.49 25.81
N VAL A 12 -28.51 19.61 25.09
CA VAL A 12 -28.67 19.08 23.74
C VAL A 12 -27.70 19.73 22.75
N VAL A 13 -27.53 21.06 22.84
CA VAL A 13 -26.59 21.79 21.96
C VAL A 13 -25.13 21.40 22.24
N SER A 14 -24.76 21.21 23.50
CA SER A 14 -23.38 20.78 23.83
C SER A 14 -23.06 19.38 23.40
N THR A 15 -24.04 18.47 23.36
CA THR A 15 -23.87 17.11 22.92
C THR A 15 -23.70 16.98 21.38
N LEU A 16 -24.35 17.90 20.62
CA LEU A 16 -24.17 17.96 19.16
C LEU A 16 -22.79 18.49 18.73
N MET A 17 -22.17 19.32 19.54
CA MET A 17 -20.80 19.82 19.23
C MET A 17 -19.70 18.83 19.48
N LEU A 18 -19.97 17.74 20.19
CA LEU A 18 -19.01 16.64 20.42
C LEU A 18 -19.04 15.53 19.36
N MET A 19 -19.92 15.60 18.38
CA MET A 19 -19.82 14.83 17.16
C MET A 19 -18.71 15.43 16.29
N GLY A 20 -17.46 15.35 16.79
CA GLY A 20 -16.29 15.60 15.99
C GLY A 20 -16.42 14.74 14.74
N SER A 21 -16.31 15.35 13.57
CA SER A 21 -16.25 14.66 12.29
C SER A 21 -15.28 13.51 12.45
N ALA A 22 -15.75 12.27 12.35
CA ALA A 22 -14.87 11.14 12.17
C ALA A 22 -14.15 11.41 10.86
N MET A 23 -12.96 12.02 10.95
CA MET A 23 -12.10 12.21 9.81
C MET A 23 -11.82 10.82 9.29
N ALA A 24 -12.28 10.53 8.09
CA ALA A 24 -12.03 9.23 7.49
C ALA A 24 -10.52 9.12 7.24
N ASP A 25 -9.86 8.27 8.02
CA ASP A 25 -8.43 8.02 7.88
C ASP A 25 -8.08 7.53 6.47
N TYR A 26 -6.90 7.89 5.98
CA TYR A 26 -6.37 7.27 4.78
C TYR A 26 -5.98 5.82 5.04
N ARG A 27 -6.00 5.01 4.00
CA ARG A 27 -5.59 3.61 4.04
C ARG A 27 -4.46 3.39 3.04
N LEU A 28 -3.40 2.71 3.46
CA LEU A 28 -2.35 2.21 2.58
C LEU A 28 -2.33 0.69 2.60
N ILE A 29 -2.72 0.08 1.49
CA ILE A 29 -2.63 -1.38 1.31
C ILE A 29 -1.23 -1.74 0.83
N ILE A 30 -0.55 -2.58 1.59
CA ILE A 30 0.76 -3.13 1.26
C ILE A 30 0.60 -4.61 0.92
N PRO A 31 0.79 -5.02 -0.34
CA PRO A 31 0.56 -6.39 -0.80
C PRO A 31 1.77 -7.30 -0.49
N SER A 32 2.31 -7.20 0.70
CA SER A 32 3.43 -8.01 1.15
C SER A 32 3.38 -8.28 2.65
N PRO A 33 4.10 -9.32 3.12
CA PRO A 33 4.22 -9.58 4.55
C PRO A 33 4.88 -8.41 5.28
N GLN A 34 4.47 -8.21 6.53
CA GLN A 34 5.11 -7.26 7.42
C GLN A 34 6.60 -7.62 7.61
N GLY A 35 7.46 -6.60 7.70
CA GLY A 35 8.90 -6.76 7.87
C GLY A 35 9.69 -6.97 6.57
N THR A 36 9.05 -7.07 5.43
CA THR A 36 9.73 -7.08 4.12
C THR A 36 10.19 -5.67 3.74
N GLY A 37 11.13 -5.57 2.79
CA GLY A 37 11.60 -4.28 2.27
C GLY A 37 10.45 -3.40 1.76
N THR A 38 9.50 -4.00 1.02
CA THR A 38 8.29 -3.33 0.56
C THR A 38 7.45 -2.80 1.71
N SER A 39 7.31 -3.60 2.78
CA SER A 39 6.58 -3.20 3.99
C SER A 39 7.25 -2.03 4.71
N ILE A 40 8.56 -2.09 4.90
CA ILE A 40 9.32 -1.04 5.57
C ILE A 40 9.22 0.27 4.77
N TRP A 41 9.41 0.19 3.46
CA TRP A 41 9.30 1.35 2.58
C TRP A 41 7.89 1.96 2.63
N GLY A 42 6.84 1.15 2.50
CA GLY A 42 5.46 1.62 2.56
C GLY A 42 5.09 2.27 3.90
N GLN A 43 5.56 1.69 5.01
CA GLN A 43 5.37 2.29 6.35
C GLN A 43 6.10 3.63 6.48
N THR A 44 7.31 3.75 5.92
CA THR A 44 8.05 5.01 5.90
C THR A 44 7.31 6.08 5.11
N VAL A 45 6.81 5.71 3.92
CA VAL A 45 6.00 6.63 3.09
C VAL A 45 4.72 7.05 3.82
N ALA A 46 4.02 6.10 4.46
CA ALA A 46 2.82 6.42 5.24
C ALA A 46 3.12 7.43 6.36
N ALA A 47 4.19 7.19 7.13
CA ALA A 47 4.58 8.08 8.22
C ALA A 47 4.94 9.50 7.74
N GLU A 48 5.57 9.63 6.58
CA GLU A 48 5.85 10.95 6.00
C GLU A 48 4.58 11.62 5.46
N LEU A 49 3.72 10.88 4.77
CA LEU A 49 2.46 11.41 4.25
C LEU A 49 1.53 11.91 5.37
N GLU A 50 1.47 11.23 6.51
CA GLU A 50 0.70 11.70 7.68
C GLU A 50 1.08 13.12 8.09
N LYS A 51 2.36 13.46 8.04
CA LYS A 51 2.85 14.80 8.40
C LYS A 51 2.33 15.90 7.45
N TYR A 52 2.21 15.57 6.15
CA TYR A 52 1.74 16.51 5.14
C TYR A 52 0.22 16.61 5.07
N LEU A 53 -0.46 15.48 5.24
CA LEU A 53 -1.92 15.44 5.16
C LEU A 53 -2.61 15.93 6.45
N GLY A 54 -1.92 15.82 7.59
CA GLY A 54 -2.53 16.08 8.91
C GLY A 54 -3.60 15.04 9.28
N GLU A 55 -3.69 13.94 8.53
CA GLU A 55 -4.62 12.84 8.74
C GLU A 55 -3.83 11.54 8.95
N LYS A 56 -4.39 10.60 9.69
CA LYS A 56 -3.76 9.32 9.95
C LYS A 56 -3.84 8.40 8.73
N ILE A 57 -2.80 7.59 8.52
CA ILE A 57 -2.76 6.56 7.48
C ILE A 57 -2.76 5.17 8.12
N ILE A 58 -3.84 4.43 7.91
CA ILE A 58 -3.95 3.04 8.37
C ILE A 58 -3.22 2.15 7.39
N VAL A 59 -2.12 1.53 7.84
CA VAL A 59 -1.36 0.58 7.02
C VAL A 59 -1.94 -0.81 7.17
N GLU A 60 -2.36 -1.41 6.05
CA GLU A 60 -2.93 -2.75 6.00
C GLU A 60 -2.07 -3.67 5.12
N HIS A 61 -1.60 -4.79 5.68
CA HIS A 61 -0.81 -5.79 4.95
C HIS A 61 -1.71 -6.91 4.43
N ILE A 62 -1.89 -6.99 3.11
CA ILE A 62 -2.67 -8.05 2.46
C ILE A 62 -1.72 -8.89 1.63
N LYS A 63 -1.14 -9.92 2.25
CA LYS A 63 -0.18 -10.85 1.63
C LYS A 63 -0.89 -11.99 0.90
N GLY A 64 -0.25 -12.55 -0.12
CA GLY A 64 -0.71 -13.75 -0.83
C GLY A 64 -0.55 -13.62 -2.33
N ALA A 65 -0.40 -14.75 -3.02
CA ALA A 65 -0.25 -14.82 -4.47
C ALA A 65 0.75 -13.79 -5.02
N LYS A 66 1.96 -13.74 -4.46
CA LYS A 66 3.02 -12.76 -4.81
C LYS A 66 2.56 -11.28 -4.74
N GLY A 67 1.60 -10.96 -3.89
CA GLY A 67 0.99 -9.64 -3.75
C GLY A 67 -0.32 -9.45 -4.53
N ASN A 68 -0.65 -10.33 -5.46
CA ASN A 68 -1.86 -10.21 -6.28
C ASN A 68 -3.14 -10.19 -5.44
N LEU A 69 -3.17 -10.87 -4.28
CA LEU A 69 -4.34 -10.81 -3.40
C LEU A 69 -4.61 -9.39 -2.88
N GLY A 70 -3.56 -8.65 -2.51
CA GLY A 70 -3.69 -7.25 -2.07
C GLY A 70 -4.17 -6.35 -3.20
N LEU A 71 -3.61 -6.51 -4.40
CA LEU A 71 -4.00 -5.73 -5.57
C LEU A 71 -5.43 -6.05 -6.04
N ASN A 72 -5.82 -7.33 -6.04
CA ASN A 72 -7.21 -7.72 -6.31
C ASN A 72 -8.18 -7.14 -5.28
N THR A 73 -7.78 -7.14 -4.00
CA THR A 73 -8.60 -6.54 -2.94
C THR A 73 -8.78 -5.04 -3.15
N PHE A 74 -7.71 -4.33 -3.50
CA PHE A 74 -7.80 -2.92 -3.86
C PHE A 74 -8.72 -2.72 -5.06
N ASN A 75 -8.50 -3.44 -6.15
CA ASN A 75 -9.27 -3.29 -7.38
C ASN A 75 -10.77 -3.56 -7.18
N THR A 76 -11.13 -4.57 -6.38
CA THR A 76 -12.53 -4.95 -6.19
C THR A 76 -13.26 -4.13 -5.14
N LYS A 77 -12.56 -3.71 -4.08
CA LYS A 77 -13.20 -3.06 -2.93
C LYS A 77 -12.95 -1.56 -2.83
N TYR A 78 -11.77 -1.11 -3.26
CA TYR A 78 -11.29 0.22 -2.90
C TYR A 78 -10.91 1.12 -4.08
N LYS A 79 -10.93 0.66 -5.33
CA LYS A 79 -10.47 1.47 -6.47
C LYS A 79 -11.22 2.80 -6.65
N ASN A 80 -12.43 2.90 -6.13
CA ASN A 80 -13.24 4.12 -6.16
C ASN A 80 -13.18 4.90 -4.84
N ASP A 81 -12.46 4.39 -3.85
CA ASP A 81 -12.27 5.07 -2.58
C ASP A 81 -11.09 6.05 -2.68
N LYS A 82 -11.40 7.33 -2.62
CA LYS A 82 -10.42 8.41 -2.74
C LYS A 82 -9.41 8.49 -1.58
N LYS A 83 -9.63 7.74 -0.51
CA LYS A 83 -8.74 7.70 0.66
C LYS A 83 -7.96 6.40 0.78
N THR A 84 -8.10 5.48 -0.16
CA THR A 84 -7.31 4.24 -0.17
C THR A 84 -6.25 4.28 -1.27
N ILE A 85 -5.02 4.02 -0.87
CA ILE A 85 -3.84 3.90 -1.74
C ILE A 85 -3.38 2.46 -1.70
N VAL A 86 -2.91 1.92 -2.81
CA VAL A 86 -2.25 0.62 -2.86
C VAL A 86 -0.80 0.80 -3.28
N LEU A 87 0.11 0.11 -2.61
CA LEU A 87 1.50 0.03 -3.01
C LEU A 87 1.66 -1.17 -3.94
N ALA A 88 2.17 -0.94 -5.15
CA ALA A 88 2.57 -2.00 -6.06
C ALA A 88 4.11 -2.01 -6.18
N HIS A 89 4.70 -3.18 -6.28
CA HIS A 89 6.14 -3.33 -6.47
C HIS A 89 6.44 -4.01 -7.82
N GLY A 90 7.70 -4.03 -8.24
CA GLY A 90 8.11 -4.55 -9.55
C GLY A 90 7.62 -5.98 -9.84
N GLY A 91 7.64 -6.88 -8.85
CA GLY A 91 7.10 -8.23 -9.02
C GLY A 91 5.60 -8.29 -9.33
N ASN A 92 4.84 -7.26 -8.97
CA ASN A 92 3.44 -7.17 -9.39
C ASN A 92 3.32 -6.75 -10.87
N ALA A 93 4.22 -5.88 -11.35
CA ALA A 93 4.25 -5.53 -12.76
C ALA A 93 4.55 -6.77 -13.64
N ASP A 94 5.47 -7.62 -13.17
CA ASP A 94 5.79 -8.86 -13.88
C ASP A 94 4.59 -9.81 -13.88
N ALA A 95 3.92 -9.98 -12.75
CA ALA A 95 2.72 -10.79 -12.65
C ALA A 95 1.62 -10.29 -13.61
N TRP A 96 1.43 -8.98 -13.72
CA TRP A 96 0.48 -8.39 -14.66
C TRP A 96 0.80 -8.69 -16.12
N LEU A 97 2.09 -8.81 -16.47
CA LEU A 97 2.53 -9.10 -17.83
C LEU A 97 2.40 -10.59 -18.21
N ILE A 98 2.52 -11.50 -17.25
CA ILE A 98 2.68 -12.93 -17.52
C ILE A 98 1.61 -13.82 -16.87
N GLU A 99 0.82 -13.31 -15.95
CA GLU A 99 -0.22 -14.06 -15.23
C GLU A 99 -1.61 -13.48 -15.60
N ASP A 100 -2.64 -14.30 -15.50
CA ASP A 100 -4.03 -13.85 -15.67
C ASP A 100 -4.48 -13.18 -14.36
N VAL A 101 -4.35 -11.86 -14.30
CA VAL A 101 -4.76 -11.04 -13.15
C VAL A 101 -6.01 -10.22 -13.50
N GLN A 102 -6.86 -9.98 -12.50
CA GLN A 102 -8.13 -9.25 -12.68
C GLN A 102 -8.01 -7.75 -12.47
N TRP A 103 -6.83 -7.19 -12.68
CA TRP A 103 -6.56 -5.76 -12.52
C TRP A 103 -5.55 -5.30 -13.56
N SER A 104 -5.56 -4.01 -13.86
CA SER A 104 -4.59 -3.38 -14.74
C SER A 104 -4.06 -2.09 -14.10
N PHE A 105 -2.78 -1.82 -14.28
CA PHE A 105 -2.19 -0.54 -13.87
C PHE A 105 -2.81 0.66 -14.63
N TYR A 106 -3.37 0.44 -15.80
CA TYR A 106 -4.06 1.48 -16.55
C TYR A 106 -5.42 1.87 -15.97
N ASP A 107 -5.96 1.08 -15.05
CA ASP A 107 -7.22 1.36 -14.37
C ASP A 107 -7.03 2.25 -13.13
N TRP A 108 -5.80 2.57 -12.78
CA TRP A 108 -5.43 3.27 -11.54
C TRP A 108 -4.66 4.55 -11.81
N ASP A 109 -4.86 5.57 -10.99
CA ASP A 109 -4.10 6.81 -11.04
C ASP A 109 -2.81 6.68 -10.21
N PRO A 110 -1.62 6.82 -10.79
CA PRO A 110 -0.37 6.73 -10.05
C PRO A 110 -0.17 7.99 -9.19
N VAL A 111 0.00 7.79 -7.88
CA VAL A 111 0.31 8.88 -6.93
C VAL A 111 1.82 9.10 -6.84
N LEU A 112 2.59 8.02 -6.83
CA LEU A 112 4.05 8.05 -6.73
C LEU A 112 4.64 6.89 -7.51
N ILE A 113 5.63 7.18 -8.33
CA ILE A 113 6.43 6.17 -9.04
C ILE A 113 7.88 6.34 -8.62
N GLN A 114 8.45 5.29 -8.04
CA GLN A 114 9.87 5.26 -7.69
C GLN A 114 10.61 4.25 -8.57
N PRO A 115 11.53 4.68 -9.42
CA PRO A 115 12.40 3.76 -10.12
C PRO A 115 13.37 3.09 -9.14
N TYR A 116 13.67 1.82 -9.35
CA TYR A 116 14.70 1.13 -8.61
C TYR A 116 15.59 0.34 -9.57
N ASN A 117 16.84 0.17 -9.19
CA ASN A 117 17.79 -0.58 -9.97
C ASN A 117 17.96 -1.99 -9.39
N ILE A 118 17.93 -2.98 -10.26
CA ILE A 118 18.32 -4.34 -9.91
C ILE A 118 19.81 -4.47 -10.23
N THR A 119 20.62 -4.86 -9.26
CA THR A 119 22.03 -5.15 -9.45
C THR A 119 22.29 -6.62 -9.19
N THR A 120 23.02 -7.25 -10.08
CA THR A 120 23.52 -8.60 -9.86
C THR A 120 24.99 -8.51 -9.45
N THR A 121 25.30 -9.03 -8.27
CA THR A 121 26.67 -9.09 -7.75
C THR A 121 27.22 -10.49 -8.01
N ILE A 122 28.39 -10.54 -8.59
CA ILE A 122 29.09 -11.80 -8.88
C ILE A 122 30.42 -11.82 -8.17
N LYS A 123 30.98 -13.02 -7.98
CA LYS A 123 32.30 -13.21 -7.40
C LYS A 123 33.35 -12.52 -8.27
N LYS A 124 34.30 -11.84 -7.63
CA LYS A 124 35.45 -11.26 -8.34
C LYS A 124 36.19 -12.32 -9.13
N GLY A 125 36.44 -12.07 -10.42
CA GLY A 125 37.11 -13.01 -11.33
C GLY A 125 36.20 -14.04 -11.98
N PHE A 126 34.87 -13.90 -11.84
CA PHE A 126 33.91 -14.77 -12.52
C PHE A 126 34.02 -14.59 -14.05
N ASP A 127 34.14 -15.72 -14.76
CA ASP A 127 34.24 -15.74 -16.22
C ASP A 127 32.88 -16.19 -16.83
N TRP A 128 32.16 -15.24 -17.37
CA TRP A 128 30.85 -15.45 -18.00
C TRP A 128 30.82 -16.47 -19.11
N GLN A 129 31.94 -16.66 -19.78
CA GLN A 129 32.04 -17.56 -20.94
C GLN A 129 32.31 -19.01 -20.52
N LYS A 130 32.88 -19.22 -19.34
CA LYS A 130 33.34 -20.51 -18.88
C LYS A 130 32.57 -21.05 -17.67
N GLU A 131 31.98 -20.19 -16.89
CA GLU A 131 31.35 -20.54 -15.63
C GLU A 131 29.81 -20.45 -15.71
N LYS A 132 29.16 -21.46 -15.17
CA LYS A 132 27.69 -21.44 -15.05
C LYS A 132 27.25 -20.53 -13.93
N LEU A 133 26.47 -19.52 -14.26
CA LEU A 133 25.87 -18.62 -13.27
C LEU A 133 24.65 -19.28 -12.65
N SER A 134 24.65 -19.40 -11.32
CA SER A 134 23.47 -19.74 -10.55
C SER A 134 22.94 -18.45 -9.90
N LEU A 135 21.73 -18.05 -10.26
CA LEU A 135 21.08 -16.88 -9.69
C LEU A 135 20.20 -17.33 -8.54
N ALA A 136 20.42 -16.71 -7.38
CA ALA A 136 19.49 -16.80 -6.27
C ALA A 136 18.40 -15.75 -6.43
N ASP A 137 17.17 -16.18 -6.29
CA ASP A 137 16.01 -15.35 -6.41
C ASP A 137 15.32 -15.18 -5.04
N CYS A 138 14.72 -14.06 -4.81
CA CYS A 138 14.03 -13.76 -3.56
C CYS A 138 12.66 -14.43 -3.41
N GLY A 139 12.33 -15.42 -4.24
CA GLY A 139 11.10 -16.22 -4.17
C GLY A 139 9.79 -15.47 -4.41
N GLY A 140 9.82 -14.18 -4.48
CA GLY A 140 8.68 -13.32 -4.78
C GLY A 140 9.01 -12.26 -5.82
N CYS A 141 10.25 -12.23 -6.22
CA CYS A 141 10.72 -11.40 -7.30
C CYS A 141 10.70 -12.20 -8.60
N VAL A 142 10.90 -11.54 -9.69
CA VAL A 142 10.80 -12.12 -11.00
C VAL A 142 11.48 -13.45 -11.13
N GLN A 143 10.83 -14.25 -11.80
CA GLN A 143 11.17 -15.56 -12.07
C GLN A 143 11.55 -15.85 -13.45
N LYS A 144 12.58 -16.48 -13.59
CA LYS A 144 12.98 -17.45 -14.60
C LYS A 144 13.19 -17.01 -16.01
N PRO A 145 14.35 -17.40 -16.51
CA PRO A 145 14.47 -17.65 -17.94
C PRO A 145 13.64 -18.85 -18.35
#